data_16b757fb8f3aadb6e127e3ad75ebbe6f
#
_entry.id   16b757fb8f3aadb6e127e3ad75ebbe6f
#
_cell.length_a   1.000
_cell.length_b   1.000
_cell.length_c   1.000
_cell.angle_alpha   90.00
_cell.angle_beta   90.00
_cell.angle_gamma   90.00
#
_symmetry.space_group_name_H-M   'P 1'
#
loop_
_entity.id
_entity.type
_entity.pdbx_description
1 polymer ?
#
loop_
_entity_poly.entity_id
_entity_poly.type
_entity_poly.pdbx_seq_one_letter_code
_entity_poly.pdbx_strand_id
1 'polypeptide(L)'
;MRTPAAASVDRLTIFDGGEAHVTDISQWSPGVNVGKSAVFSNNAYLIAHGDDYMLWDCGLDDSMIDIAGGKVMAHDVRGIVTKTLASQFDEIGISPDQVTHIDFSHAQFDHVGNSRYFPRATWYVQRLEYDAMFGPNTSQLGFLPELYNTMRQNPMKLLNGKHDVFGDGSVVIHATPGYTPGHQSLLVRLANHGPVVLSGDVAHFHKNFCCRRVPLFNFEKPKSVESIDYVDKLVVDERAELWINHDMAQSATLAHAPRWID
;
A
#
# COMPACT_ATOMS: atom_id res chain seq x y z
N MET A 1 22.86 -28.19 -0.33
CA MET A 1 21.69 -28.20 -1.22
C MET A 1 21.39 -26.74 -1.57
N ARG A 2 21.31 -26.37 -2.84
CA ARG A 2 20.84 -25.03 -3.21
C ARG A 2 19.34 -24.97 -2.91
N THR A 3 18.87 -24.00 -2.13
CA THR A 3 17.46 -23.70 -2.03
C THR A 3 16.96 -23.45 -3.45
N PRO A 4 15.84 -24.07 -3.90
CA PRO A 4 15.28 -23.71 -5.19
C PRO A 4 15.07 -22.20 -5.24
N ALA A 5 15.32 -21.57 -6.39
CA ALA A 5 15.00 -20.18 -6.58
C ALA A 5 13.50 -19.99 -6.31
N ALA A 6 13.14 -18.91 -5.60
CA ALA A 6 11.74 -18.57 -5.42
C ALA A 6 11.08 -18.38 -6.79
N ALA A 7 9.82 -18.78 -6.92
CA ALA A 7 9.04 -18.51 -8.13
C ALA A 7 8.83 -17.01 -8.32
N SER A 8 8.42 -16.62 -9.51
CA SER A 8 8.02 -15.25 -9.84
C SER A 8 6.55 -15.21 -10.20
N VAL A 9 5.93 -14.05 -10.03
CA VAL A 9 4.59 -13.77 -10.56
C VAL A 9 4.65 -13.57 -12.07
N ASP A 10 3.51 -13.72 -12.75
CA ASP A 10 3.45 -13.55 -14.20
C ASP A 10 3.66 -12.09 -14.58
N ARG A 11 3.00 -11.18 -13.88
CA ARG A 11 3.05 -9.74 -14.15
C ARG A 11 2.39 -8.91 -13.04
N LEU A 12 2.70 -7.61 -13.03
CA LEU A 12 2.12 -6.63 -12.13
C LEU A 12 1.72 -5.39 -12.93
N THR A 13 0.60 -4.76 -12.59
CA THR A 13 0.25 -3.41 -13.05
C THR A 13 0.02 -2.48 -11.89
N ILE A 14 0.30 -1.18 -12.08
CA ILE A 14 0.12 -0.14 -11.08
C ILE A 14 -1.11 0.68 -11.45
N PHE A 15 -2.06 0.80 -10.55
CA PHE A 15 -3.19 1.69 -10.68
C PHE A 15 -2.89 3.04 -10.01
N ASP A 16 -3.36 4.11 -10.63
CA ASP A 16 -3.44 5.42 -9.99
C ASP A 16 -4.57 5.40 -8.96
N GLY A 17 -4.23 5.39 -7.69
CA GLY A 17 -5.15 5.43 -6.56
C GLY A 17 -5.52 6.86 -6.12
N GLY A 18 -5.18 7.87 -6.92
CA GLY A 18 -5.42 9.28 -6.65
C GLY A 18 -4.21 10.02 -6.08
N GLU A 19 -4.41 11.27 -5.73
CA GLU A 19 -3.36 12.16 -5.20
C GLU A 19 -3.69 12.61 -3.77
N ALA A 20 -2.67 12.74 -2.93
CA ALA A 20 -2.77 13.32 -1.61
C ALA A 20 -2.02 14.65 -1.56
N HIS A 21 -2.76 15.75 -1.47
CA HIS A 21 -2.22 17.12 -1.42
C HIS A 21 -2.06 17.57 0.03
N VAL A 22 -0.85 17.95 0.41
CA VAL A 22 -0.50 18.40 1.76
C VAL A 22 0.00 19.84 1.73
N THR A 23 -0.39 20.62 2.73
CA THR A 23 -0.01 22.04 2.85
C THR A 23 1.34 22.23 3.55
N ASP A 24 1.76 21.26 4.37
CA ASP A 24 3.03 21.28 5.09
C ASP A 24 3.67 19.89 5.15
N ILE A 25 4.64 19.64 4.28
CA ILE A 25 5.37 18.37 4.20
C ILE A 25 6.19 18.06 5.46
N SER A 26 6.44 19.04 6.33
CA SER A 26 7.18 18.82 7.57
C SER A 26 6.45 17.89 8.55
N GLN A 27 5.15 17.67 8.38
CA GLN A 27 4.43 16.67 9.15
C GLN A 27 4.95 15.25 8.88
N TRP A 28 5.46 14.98 7.67
CA TRP A 28 6.10 13.72 7.26
C TRP A 28 7.63 13.71 7.45
N SER A 29 8.22 14.88 7.65
CA SER A 29 9.66 15.06 7.93
C SER A 29 9.86 16.17 8.96
N PRO A 30 9.69 15.91 10.26
CA PRO A 30 9.72 16.93 11.30
C PRO A 30 10.94 17.86 11.20
N GLY A 31 10.68 19.17 11.15
CA GLY A 31 11.72 20.20 11.08
C GLY A 31 12.35 20.42 9.69
N VAL A 32 11.85 19.72 8.64
CA VAL A 32 12.37 19.85 7.28
C VAL A 32 11.29 20.37 6.35
N ASN A 33 11.61 21.41 5.57
CA ASN A 33 10.70 22.03 4.61
C ASN A 33 9.38 22.54 5.24
N VAL A 34 9.47 23.10 6.44
CA VAL A 34 8.31 23.64 7.19
C VAL A 34 7.53 24.62 6.31
N GLY A 35 6.19 24.43 6.26
CA GLY A 35 5.27 25.28 5.49
C GLY A 35 5.34 25.09 3.96
N LYS A 36 6.07 24.08 3.47
CA LYS A 36 6.06 23.77 2.02
C LYS A 36 5.00 22.72 1.72
N SER A 37 4.18 22.99 0.72
CA SER A 37 3.22 22.05 0.19
C SER A 37 3.90 20.94 -0.62
N ALA A 38 3.22 19.80 -0.75
CA ALA A 38 3.62 18.70 -1.62
C ALA A 38 2.40 17.96 -2.15
N VAL A 39 2.60 17.18 -3.21
CA VAL A 39 1.62 16.22 -3.73
C VAL A 39 2.26 14.83 -3.63
N PHE A 40 1.52 13.90 -3.06
CA PHE A 40 1.89 12.49 -2.98
C PHE A 40 1.08 11.67 -3.98
N SER A 41 1.71 10.68 -4.59
CA SER A 41 1.00 9.62 -5.31
C SER A 41 0.33 8.65 -4.33
N ASN A 42 -0.73 7.98 -4.77
CA ASN A 42 -1.29 6.81 -4.11
C ASN A 42 -1.35 5.70 -5.15
N ASN A 43 -0.50 4.69 -5.00
CA ASN A 43 -0.47 3.57 -5.93
C ASN A 43 -1.22 2.38 -5.35
N ALA A 44 -1.97 1.67 -6.20
CA ALA A 44 -2.47 0.34 -5.92
C ALA A 44 -1.88 -0.65 -6.93
N TYR A 45 -1.67 -1.90 -6.54
CA TYR A 45 -0.91 -2.84 -7.35
C TYR A 45 -1.71 -4.12 -7.57
N LEU A 46 -2.01 -4.44 -8.85
CA LEU A 46 -2.64 -5.70 -9.21
C LEU A 46 -1.56 -6.68 -9.69
N ILE A 47 -1.45 -7.81 -9.02
CA ILE A 47 -0.48 -8.87 -9.25
C ILE A 47 -1.21 -10.07 -9.83
N ALA A 48 -0.76 -10.58 -10.99
CA ALA A 48 -1.26 -11.79 -11.62
C ALA A 48 -0.30 -12.96 -11.35
N HIS A 49 -0.82 -14.09 -10.86
CA HIS A 49 -0.07 -15.30 -10.58
C HIS A 49 -0.91 -16.55 -10.94
N GLY A 50 -0.64 -17.15 -12.09
CA GLY A 50 -1.46 -18.22 -12.64
C GLY A 50 -2.89 -17.73 -12.88
N ASP A 51 -3.84 -18.42 -12.27
CA ASP A 51 -5.26 -18.07 -12.35
C ASP A 51 -5.71 -17.06 -11.27
N ASP A 52 -4.79 -16.65 -10.38
CA ASP A 52 -5.09 -15.78 -9.26
C ASP A 52 -4.69 -14.33 -9.53
N TYR A 53 -5.49 -13.40 -8.99
CA TYR A 53 -5.15 -11.99 -8.90
C TYR A 53 -5.10 -11.56 -7.43
N MET A 54 -4.01 -10.89 -7.05
CA MET A 54 -3.87 -10.22 -5.76
C MET A 54 -3.85 -8.72 -5.94
N LEU A 55 -4.72 -8.00 -5.23
CA LEU A 55 -4.66 -6.54 -5.12
C LEU A 55 -3.96 -6.14 -3.82
N TRP A 56 -2.97 -5.27 -3.94
CA TRP A 56 -2.28 -4.62 -2.82
C TRP A 56 -2.61 -3.14 -2.80
N ASP A 57 -3.25 -2.67 -1.71
CA ASP A 57 -3.90 -1.38 -1.57
C ASP A 57 -5.00 -1.13 -2.63
N CYS A 58 -5.85 -0.15 -2.43
CA CYS A 58 -6.92 0.15 -3.38
C CYS A 58 -7.25 1.66 -3.50
N GLY A 59 -6.30 2.52 -3.15
CA GLY A 59 -6.38 3.96 -3.36
C GLY A 59 -7.46 4.68 -2.56
N LEU A 60 -7.68 5.93 -2.93
CA LEU A 60 -8.78 6.77 -2.45
C LEU A 60 -10.14 6.27 -2.96
N ASP A 61 -11.21 6.58 -2.22
CA ASP A 61 -12.58 6.21 -2.61
C ASP A 61 -12.96 6.85 -3.97
N ASP A 62 -13.35 6.02 -4.93
CA ASP A 62 -13.79 6.42 -6.27
C ASP A 62 -14.94 7.44 -6.25
N SER A 63 -15.78 7.46 -5.19
CA SER A 63 -16.83 8.47 -5.05
C SER A 63 -16.31 9.91 -4.96
N MET A 64 -15.02 10.09 -4.75
CA MET A 64 -14.40 11.41 -4.71
C MET A 64 -14.16 12.03 -6.10
N ILE A 65 -14.33 11.26 -7.20
CA ILE A 65 -14.13 11.74 -8.58
C ILE A 65 -14.98 12.97 -8.91
N ASP A 66 -16.18 13.04 -8.37
CA ASP A 66 -17.13 14.14 -8.62
C ASP A 66 -16.96 15.32 -7.67
N ILE A 67 -16.02 15.26 -6.72
CA ILE A 67 -15.79 16.33 -5.75
C ILE A 67 -14.78 17.33 -6.31
N ALA A 68 -15.28 18.45 -6.83
CA ALA A 68 -14.43 19.50 -7.38
C ALA A 68 -13.41 19.99 -6.35
N GLY A 69 -12.10 19.87 -6.68
CA GLY A 69 -11.00 20.25 -5.79
C GLY A 69 -10.73 19.24 -4.66
N GLY A 70 -11.34 18.05 -4.70
CA GLY A 70 -11.10 16.97 -3.75
C GLY A 70 -11.70 17.20 -2.37
N LYS A 71 -11.43 16.28 -1.44
CA LYS A 71 -11.96 16.26 -0.07
C LYS A 71 -10.83 16.26 0.95
N VAL A 72 -10.99 17.05 2.02
CA VAL A 72 -10.05 16.99 3.16
C VAL A 72 -10.38 15.77 4.01
N MET A 73 -9.36 14.97 4.25
CA MET A 73 -9.39 13.71 4.97
C MET A 73 -8.62 13.83 6.31
N ALA A 74 -8.23 12.72 6.90
CA ALA A 74 -7.42 12.71 8.12
C ALA A 74 -6.08 13.44 7.91
N HIS A 75 -5.50 13.95 8.97
CA HIS A 75 -4.20 14.67 8.98
C HIS A 75 -4.15 15.90 8.06
N ASP A 76 -5.30 16.53 7.79
CA ASP A 76 -5.44 17.68 6.87
C ASP A 76 -4.96 17.40 5.44
N VAL A 77 -4.91 16.14 5.04
CA VAL A 77 -4.60 15.71 3.68
C VAL A 77 -5.81 15.94 2.78
N ARG A 78 -5.62 16.59 1.66
CA ARG A 78 -6.64 16.73 0.62
C ARG A 78 -6.49 15.63 -0.41
N GLY A 79 -7.39 14.65 -0.41
CA GLY A 79 -7.46 13.60 -1.42
C GLY A 79 -8.15 14.10 -2.70
N ILE A 80 -7.58 13.75 -3.84
CA ILE A 80 -8.13 14.04 -5.18
C ILE A 80 -8.10 12.75 -6.00
N VAL A 81 -9.24 12.37 -6.58
CA VAL A 81 -9.35 11.26 -7.53
C VAL A 81 -9.56 11.85 -8.92
N THR A 82 -8.65 11.57 -9.83
CA THR A 82 -8.72 11.99 -11.24
C THR A 82 -9.15 10.86 -12.16
N LYS A 83 -9.00 9.62 -11.70
CA LYS A 83 -9.35 8.39 -12.42
C LYS A 83 -9.79 7.34 -11.41
N THR A 84 -10.97 6.76 -11.60
CA THR A 84 -11.50 5.76 -10.68
C THR A 84 -10.74 4.44 -10.80
N LEU A 85 -10.60 3.71 -9.69
CA LEU A 85 -10.06 2.36 -9.70
C LEU A 85 -10.90 1.44 -10.60
N ALA A 86 -12.23 1.57 -10.54
CA ALA A 86 -13.14 0.81 -11.39
C ALA A 86 -12.86 1.00 -12.89
N SER A 87 -12.66 2.24 -13.36
CA SER A 87 -12.34 2.51 -14.76
C SER A 87 -11.00 1.92 -15.21
N GLN A 88 -10.03 1.84 -14.30
CA GLN A 88 -8.72 1.25 -14.60
C GLN A 88 -8.79 -0.28 -14.69
N PHE A 89 -9.65 -0.93 -13.92
CA PHE A 89 -9.96 -2.35 -14.09
C PHE A 89 -10.61 -2.62 -15.48
N ASP A 90 -11.55 -1.76 -15.90
CA ASP A 90 -12.18 -1.84 -17.22
C ASP A 90 -11.15 -1.71 -18.36
N GLU A 91 -10.18 -0.78 -18.22
CA GLU A 91 -9.13 -0.56 -19.23
C GLU A 91 -8.21 -1.77 -19.44
N ILE A 92 -7.94 -2.53 -18.39
CA ILE A 92 -7.12 -3.74 -18.50
C ILE A 92 -7.95 -5.00 -18.79
N GLY A 93 -9.29 -4.87 -18.87
CA GLY A 93 -10.20 -5.97 -19.18
C GLY A 93 -10.33 -7.02 -18.07
N ILE A 94 -10.09 -6.63 -16.81
CA ILE A 94 -10.21 -7.51 -15.63
C ILE A 94 -11.33 -6.95 -14.75
N SER A 95 -12.28 -7.83 -14.36
CA SER A 95 -13.31 -7.45 -13.40
C SER A 95 -12.76 -7.49 -11.96
N PRO A 96 -13.14 -6.57 -11.09
CA PRO A 96 -12.85 -6.65 -9.65
C PRO A 96 -13.25 -7.99 -9.01
N ASP A 97 -14.29 -8.64 -9.54
CA ASP A 97 -14.74 -9.96 -9.10
C ASP A 97 -13.73 -11.10 -9.36
N GLN A 98 -12.73 -10.88 -10.22
CA GLN A 98 -11.66 -11.84 -10.49
C GLN A 98 -10.50 -11.73 -9.48
N VAL A 99 -10.51 -10.70 -8.63
CA VAL A 99 -9.52 -10.55 -7.56
C VAL A 99 -9.81 -11.59 -6.48
N THR A 100 -8.89 -12.54 -6.33
CA THR A 100 -9.00 -13.68 -5.40
C THR A 100 -8.36 -13.39 -4.04
N HIS A 101 -7.40 -12.47 -4.01
CA HIS A 101 -6.63 -12.08 -2.84
C HIS A 101 -6.56 -10.56 -2.72
N ILE A 102 -6.75 -10.03 -1.53
CA ILE A 102 -6.60 -8.60 -1.25
C ILE A 102 -5.84 -8.39 0.04
N ASP A 103 -5.00 -7.39 0.05
CA ASP A 103 -4.34 -6.93 1.26
C ASP A 103 -4.12 -5.42 1.21
N PHE A 104 -3.97 -4.83 2.36
CA PHE A 104 -3.66 -3.40 2.51
C PHE A 104 -2.39 -3.27 3.32
N SER A 105 -1.52 -2.36 2.90
CA SER A 105 -0.34 -2.01 3.69
C SER A 105 -0.73 -1.61 5.11
N HIS A 106 -1.85 -0.89 5.23
CA HIS A 106 -2.51 -0.50 6.48
C HIS A 106 -3.91 0.07 6.20
N ALA A 107 -4.63 0.53 7.25
CA ALA A 107 -6.05 0.85 7.14
C ALA A 107 -6.38 2.35 6.99
N GLN A 108 -5.44 3.21 6.57
CA GLN A 108 -5.76 4.60 6.30
C GLN A 108 -6.54 4.76 4.99
N PHE A 109 -7.25 5.88 4.88
CA PHE A 109 -8.29 6.15 3.89
C PHE A 109 -7.84 6.03 2.43
N ASP A 110 -6.58 6.29 2.16
CA ASP A 110 -5.97 6.28 0.84
C ASP A 110 -5.39 4.91 0.42
N HIS A 111 -5.50 3.90 1.30
CA HIS A 111 -5.13 2.52 1.01
C HIS A 111 -6.35 1.59 0.93
N VAL A 112 -7.46 1.93 1.60
CA VAL A 112 -8.65 1.08 1.72
C VAL A 112 -9.90 1.65 1.04
N GLY A 113 -9.79 2.77 0.33
CA GLY A 113 -10.93 3.56 -0.17
C GLY A 113 -11.93 2.78 -1.02
N ASN A 114 -11.45 1.83 -1.80
CA ASN A 114 -12.26 1.02 -2.72
C ASN A 114 -12.44 -0.44 -2.29
N SER A 115 -12.17 -0.76 -1.02
CA SER A 115 -12.25 -2.14 -0.49
C SER A 115 -13.59 -2.83 -0.77
N ARG A 116 -14.68 -2.07 -0.84
CA ARG A 116 -16.05 -2.57 -1.13
C ARG A 116 -16.21 -3.27 -2.47
N TYR A 117 -15.30 -3.07 -3.42
CA TYR A 117 -15.34 -3.72 -4.74
C TYR A 117 -14.92 -5.19 -4.70
N PHE A 118 -14.33 -5.65 -3.58
CA PHE A 118 -13.70 -6.97 -3.47
C PHE A 118 -14.34 -7.89 -2.40
N PRO A 119 -15.67 -8.08 -2.38
CA PRO A 119 -16.36 -8.75 -1.26
C PRO A 119 -16.05 -10.25 -1.16
N ARG A 120 -15.43 -10.84 -2.19
CA ARG A 120 -15.12 -12.29 -2.24
C ARG A 120 -13.64 -12.59 -2.11
N ALA A 121 -12.78 -11.59 -2.25
CA ALA A 121 -11.34 -11.77 -2.13
C ALA A 121 -10.95 -12.21 -0.70
N THR A 122 -10.01 -13.13 -0.60
CA THR A 122 -9.41 -13.48 0.70
C THR A 122 -8.57 -12.32 1.19
N TRP A 123 -8.94 -11.77 2.33
CA TRP A 123 -8.23 -10.64 2.94
C TRP A 123 -7.14 -11.13 3.90
N TYR A 124 -5.92 -10.66 3.67
CA TYR A 124 -4.78 -10.85 4.55
C TYR A 124 -4.60 -9.59 5.40
N VAL A 125 -4.47 -9.72 6.70
CA VAL A 125 -4.28 -8.58 7.60
C VAL A 125 -3.49 -8.99 8.83
N GLN A 126 -2.55 -8.17 9.28
CA GLN A 126 -1.89 -8.39 10.55
C GLN A 126 -2.89 -8.29 11.71
N ARG A 127 -2.78 -9.19 12.68
CA ARG A 127 -3.64 -9.20 13.88
C ARG A 127 -3.72 -7.84 14.54
N LEU A 128 -2.57 -7.17 14.72
CA LEU A 128 -2.50 -5.87 15.37
C LEU A 128 -3.22 -4.78 14.58
N GLU A 129 -3.20 -4.84 13.23
CA GLU A 129 -3.93 -3.89 12.40
C GLU A 129 -5.43 -4.14 12.51
N TYR A 130 -5.86 -5.40 12.39
CA TYR A 130 -7.26 -5.77 12.54
C TYR A 130 -7.83 -5.32 13.89
N ASP A 131 -7.11 -5.57 14.99
CA ASP A 131 -7.55 -5.17 16.31
C ASP A 131 -7.62 -3.64 16.45
N ALA A 132 -6.74 -2.90 15.79
CA ALA A 132 -6.76 -1.43 15.74
C ALA A 132 -7.90 -0.90 14.86
N MET A 133 -8.15 -1.51 13.68
CA MET A 133 -9.22 -1.14 12.74
C MET A 133 -10.61 -1.20 13.36
N PHE A 134 -10.84 -2.14 14.26
CA PHE A 134 -12.14 -2.40 14.90
C PHE A 134 -12.14 -2.11 16.40
N GLY A 135 -11.07 -1.50 16.89
CA GLY A 135 -10.90 -1.06 18.26
C GLY A 135 -11.51 0.33 18.54
N PRO A 136 -11.39 0.82 19.77
CA PRO A 136 -11.99 2.10 20.18
C PRO A 136 -11.23 3.35 19.70
N ASN A 137 -10.00 3.20 19.18
CA ASN A 137 -9.08 4.32 18.88
C ASN A 137 -8.87 4.55 17.37
N THR A 138 -9.76 4.08 16.53
CA THR A 138 -9.66 4.18 15.05
C THR A 138 -9.38 5.59 14.55
N SER A 139 -10.09 6.59 15.07
CA SER A 139 -9.92 7.99 14.65
C SER A 139 -8.54 8.57 14.98
N GLN A 140 -7.89 8.12 16.05
CA GLN A 140 -6.54 8.55 16.41
C GLN A 140 -5.48 8.04 15.43
N LEU A 141 -5.76 6.95 14.72
CA LEU A 141 -4.91 6.35 13.71
C LEU A 141 -5.24 6.85 12.29
N GLY A 142 -6.20 7.77 12.15
CA GLY A 142 -6.67 8.23 10.84
C GLY A 142 -7.51 7.19 10.09
N PHE A 143 -8.03 6.18 10.78
CA PHE A 143 -8.84 5.13 10.19
C PHE A 143 -10.29 5.58 10.05
N LEU A 144 -10.91 5.27 8.91
CA LEU A 144 -12.30 5.58 8.58
C LEU A 144 -13.08 4.26 8.38
N PRO A 145 -13.70 3.69 9.43
CA PRO A 145 -14.36 2.39 9.38
C PRO A 145 -15.40 2.24 8.26
N GLU A 146 -16.05 3.32 7.88
CA GLU A 146 -17.00 3.31 6.77
C GLU A 146 -16.42 2.85 5.44
N LEU A 147 -15.11 2.99 5.24
CA LEU A 147 -14.42 2.56 4.01
C LEU A 147 -14.15 1.04 3.98
N TYR A 148 -13.99 0.39 5.14
CA TYR A 148 -13.53 -1.00 5.20
C TYR A 148 -14.39 -1.94 6.05
N ASN A 149 -15.45 -1.46 6.71
CA ASN A 149 -16.30 -2.32 7.57
C ASN A 149 -16.86 -3.56 6.85
N THR A 150 -17.12 -3.46 5.54
CA THR A 150 -17.61 -4.58 4.72
C THR A 150 -16.59 -5.73 4.65
N MET A 151 -15.30 -5.44 4.77
CA MET A 151 -14.21 -6.43 4.72
C MET A 151 -14.29 -7.49 5.83
N ARG A 152 -15.01 -7.20 6.94
CA ARG A 152 -15.26 -8.19 8.00
C ARG A 152 -16.04 -9.42 7.51
N GLN A 153 -16.70 -9.32 6.38
CA GLN A 153 -17.47 -10.42 5.77
C GLN A 153 -16.65 -11.25 4.79
N ASN A 154 -15.46 -10.77 4.41
CA ASN A 154 -14.58 -11.50 3.50
C ASN A 154 -14.01 -12.76 4.16
N PRO A 155 -13.67 -13.79 3.36
CA PRO A 155 -12.71 -14.79 3.81
C PRO A 155 -11.45 -14.08 4.30
N MET A 156 -10.90 -14.49 5.46
CA MET A 156 -9.83 -13.72 6.11
C MET A 156 -8.70 -14.61 6.62
N LYS A 157 -7.48 -14.14 6.48
CA LYS A 157 -6.29 -14.68 7.13
C LYS A 157 -5.67 -13.64 8.06
N LEU A 158 -5.79 -13.86 9.36
CA LEU A 158 -5.14 -13.04 10.38
C LEU A 158 -3.69 -13.47 10.52
N LEU A 159 -2.78 -12.55 10.24
CA LEU A 159 -1.35 -12.78 10.20
C LEU A 159 -0.67 -12.31 11.50
N ASN A 160 0.48 -12.95 11.79
CA ASN A 160 1.40 -12.53 12.84
C ASN A 160 2.83 -12.58 12.27
N GLY A 161 3.23 -11.52 11.56
CA GLY A 161 4.54 -11.42 10.93
C GLY A 161 4.55 -11.76 9.44
N LYS A 162 5.62 -12.41 8.98
CA LYS A 162 5.83 -12.74 7.56
C LYS A 162 4.84 -13.80 7.06
N HIS A 163 4.34 -13.62 5.83
CA HIS A 163 3.45 -14.61 5.18
C HIS A 163 3.73 -14.69 3.68
N ASP A 164 3.88 -15.90 3.17
CA ASP A 164 3.97 -16.20 1.74
C ASP A 164 2.56 -16.46 1.20
N VAL A 165 2.09 -15.60 0.30
CA VAL A 165 0.68 -15.60 -0.15
C VAL A 165 0.36 -16.85 -0.96
N PHE A 166 1.22 -17.21 -1.91
CA PHE A 166 1.02 -18.34 -2.83
C PHE A 166 1.79 -19.60 -2.41
N GLY A 167 2.68 -19.51 -1.40
CA GLY A 167 3.44 -20.62 -0.86
C GLY A 167 4.67 -21.01 -1.70
N ASP A 168 5.06 -20.21 -2.67
CA ASP A 168 6.18 -20.44 -3.59
C ASP A 168 7.28 -19.36 -3.49
N GLY A 169 7.06 -18.37 -2.62
CA GLY A 169 7.97 -17.27 -2.39
C GLY A 169 7.86 -16.12 -3.38
N SER A 170 6.94 -16.17 -4.34
CA SER A 170 6.78 -15.12 -5.36
C SER A 170 6.22 -13.82 -4.79
N VAL A 171 5.29 -13.91 -3.83
CA VAL A 171 4.65 -12.78 -3.14
C VAL A 171 4.69 -12.99 -1.64
N VAL A 172 5.41 -12.13 -0.93
CA VAL A 172 5.63 -12.28 0.51
C VAL A 172 5.30 -11.00 1.27
N ILE A 173 4.33 -11.10 2.17
CA ILE A 173 3.96 -10.04 3.10
C ILE A 173 5.00 -10.01 4.24
N HIS A 174 5.48 -8.83 4.59
CA HIS A 174 6.40 -8.57 5.69
C HIS A 174 5.75 -7.61 6.69
N ALA A 175 5.62 -8.00 7.96
CA ALA A 175 5.18 -7.07 9.00
C ALA A 175 6.24 -5.98 9.20
N THR A 176 5.82 -4.73 9.07
CA THR A 176 6.65 -3.52 9.24
C THR A 176 5.91 -2.50 10.13
N PRO A 177 5.57 -2.88 11.38
CA PRO A 177 4.76 -2.07 12.29
C PRO A 177 5.44 -0.77 12.69
N GLY A 178 4.62 0.20 13.15
CA GLY A 178 5.12 1.46 13.70
C GLY A 178 4.43 2.69 13.11
N TYR A 179 4.21 2.74 11.80
CA TYR A 179 3.33 3.76 11.19
C TYR A 179 1.90 3.57 11.69
N THR A 180 1.37 2.38 11.52
CA THR A 180 0.21 1.86 12.24
C THR A 180 0.60 0.62 13.04
N PRO A 181 -0.27 0.11 13.95
CA PRO A 181 0.06 -1.04 14.80
C PRO A 181 0.45 -2.31 14.03
N GLY A 182 -0.18 -2.56 12.89
CA GLY A 182 0.03 -3.75 12.07
C GLY A 182 0.42 -3.44 10.64
N HIS A 183 1.04 -2.27 10.38
CA HIS A 183 1.54 -1.92 9.05
C HIS A 183 2.40 -3.03 8.45
N GLN A 184 2.34 -3.20 7.13
CA GLN A 184 3.08 -4.22 6.41
C GLN A 184 3.59 -3.70 5.06
N SER A 185 4.63 -4.35 4.54
CA SER A 185 5.22 -4.12 3.22
C SER A 185 5.17 -5.42 2.42
N LEU A 186 5.20 -5.35 1.09
CA LEU A 186 5.10 -6.51 0.21
C LEU A 186 6.36 -6.70 -0.63
N LEU A 187 6.91 -7.90 -0.63
CA LEU A 187 7.92 -8.32 -1.60
C LEU A 187 7.23 -9.06 -2.74
N VAL A 188 7.46 -8.63 -3.98
CA VAL A 188 6.98 -9.27 -5.21
C VAL A 188 8.18 -9.60 -6.09
N ARG A 189 8.25 -10.82 -6.61
CA ARG A 189 9.29 -11.24 -7.56
C ARG A 189 8.71 -11.33 -8.95
N LEU A 190 9.16 -10.44 -9.83
CA LEU A 190 8.83 -10.38 -11.25
C LEU A 190 9.90 -11.13 -12.07
N ALA A 191 9.49 -11.80 -13.13
CA ALA A 191 10.39 -12.71 -13.86
C ALA A 191 11.50 -11.97 -14.59
N ASN A 192 11.19 -10.87 -15.27
CA ASN A 192 12.13 -10.12 -16.09
C ASN A 192 12.61 -8.84 -15.39
N HIS A 193 11.70 -8.14 -14.69
CA HIS A 193 12.06 -6.94 -13.93
C HIS A 193 12.95 -7.26 -12.71
N GLY A 194 12.69 -8.39 -12.07
CA GLY A 194 13.31 -8.77 -10.81
C GLY A 194 12.46 -8.46 -9.57
N PRO A 195 13.03 -8.62 -8.35
CA PRO A 195 12.30 -8.40 -7.12
C PRO A 195 12.01 -6.92 -6.87
N VAL A 196 10.81 -6.60 -6.38
CA VAL A 196 10.42 -5.27 -5.90
C VAL A 196 9.87 -5.36 -4.48
N VAL A 197 10.13 -4.35 -3.67
CA VAL A 197 9.51 -4.18 -2.35
C VAL A 197 8.58 -2.99 -2.42
N LEU A 198 7.27 -3.24 -2.24
CA LEU A 198 6.24 -2.21 -2.10
C LEU A 198 6.23 -1.76 -0.64
N SER A 199 6.61 -0.51 -0.40
CA SER A 199 6.89 -0.01 0.95
C SER A 199 5.66 0.09 1.85
N GLY A 200 4.44 0.31 1.29
CA GLY A 200 3.39 0.97 2.05
C GLY A 200 3.90 2.31 2.59
N ASP A 201 3.54 2.63 3.81
CA ASP A 201 3.89 3.89 4.49
C ASP A 201 5.04 3.76 5.49
N VAL A 202 5.89 2.73 5.34
CA VAL A 202 7.15 2.67 6.09
C VAL A 202 7.99 3.91 5.81
N ALA A 203 7.84 4.50 4.62
CA ALA A 203 8.34 5.81 4.21
C ALA A 203 7.45 6.39 3.10
N HIS A 204 7.27 7.73 3.06
CA HIS A 204 6.42 8.40 2.08
C HIS A 204 7.19 8.90 0.86
N PHE A 205 8.48 9.11 0.98
CA PHE A 205 9.36 9.47 -0.13
C PHE A 205 10.80 9.10 0.20
N HIS A 206 11.64 9.03 -0.82
CA HIS A 206 13.01 8.51 -0.72
C HIS A 206 13.83 9.14 0.41
N LYS A 207 13.70 10.47 0.65
CA LYS A 207 14.41 11.15 1.75
C LYS A 207 13.91 10.74 3.14
N ASN A 208 12.65 10.31 3.31
CA ASN A 208 12.20 9.72 4.57
C ASN A 208 12.95 8.42 4.82
N PHE A 209 12.98 7.55 3.83
CA PHE A 209 13.63 6.26 3.90
C PHE A 209 15.13 6.39 4.21
N CYS A 210 15.87 7.11 3.37
CA CYS A 210 17.33 7.27 3.54
C CYS A 210 17.73 7.96 4.86
N CYS A 211 16.90 8.89 5.36
CA CYS A 211 17.21 9.66 6.55
C CYS A 211 16.53 9.14 7.83
N ARG A 212 15.81 8.01 7.77
CA ARG A 212 15.04 7.43 8.89
C ARG A 212 14.07 8.43 9.51
N ARG A 213 13.43 9.25 8.65
CA ARG A 213 12.45 10.25 9.09
C ARG A 213 11.06 9.64 9.06
N VAL A 214 10.35 9.83 10.16
CA VAL A 214 9.00 9.31 10.34
C VAL A 214 8.01 10.43 10.60
N PRO A 215 6.75 10.33 10.16
CA PRO A 215 5.71 11.33 10.38
C PRO A 215 5.47 11.65 11.85
N LEU A 216 4.93 12.84 12.12
CA LEU A 216 4.57 13.27 13.47
C LEU A 216 3.48 12.40 14.09
N PHE A 217 2.57 11.89 13.26
CA PHE A 217 1.39 11.12 13.66
C PHE A 217 1.59 9.60 13.62
N ASN A 218 2.85 9.09 13.48
CA ASN A 218 3.13 7.67 13.60
C ASN A 218 2.67 7.11 14.94
N PHE A 219 2.13 5.90 14.91
CA PHE A 219 1.70 5.19 16.11
C PHE A 219 2.87 4.96 17.08
N GLU A 220 4.01 4.45 16.58
CA GLU A 220 5.21 4.19 17.39
C GLU A 220 6.49 4.50 16.60
N LYS A 221 7.04 5.70 16.79
CA LYS A 221 8.18 6.20 16.01
C LYS A 221 9.44 5.32 16.08
N PRO A 222 9.90 4.84 17.26
CA PRO A 222 11.06 3.94 17.30
C PRO A 222 10.83 2.68 16.47
N LYS A 223 9.62 2.11 16.54
CA LYS A 223 9.26 0.92 15.79
C LYS A 223 9.23 1.15 14.30
N SER A 224 8.77 2.34 13.86
CA SER A 224 8.83 2.74 12.44
C SER A 224 10.27 2.80 11.92
N VAL A 225 11.21 3.31 12.72
CA VAL A 225 12.63 3.34 12.35
C VAL A 225 13.19 1.91 12.22
N GLU A 226 12.87 1.01 13.16
CA GLU A 226 13.24 -0.41 13.07
C GLU A 226 12.66 -1.05 11.79
N SER A 227 11.41 -0.70 11.42
CA SER A 227 10.77 -1.18 10.20
C SER A 227 11.43 -0.63 8.93
N ILE A 228 11.88 0.64 8.92
CA ILE A 228 12.69 1.19 7.82
C ILE A 228 14.01 0.40 7.69
N ASP A 229 14.72 0.15 8.80
CA ASP A 229 15.97 -0.61 8.78
C ASP A 229 15.76 -2.05 8.31
N TYR A 230 14.63 -2.66 8.70
CA TYR A 230 14.24 -3.99 8.23
C TYR A 230 14.00 -4.01 6.71
N VAL A 231 13.24 -3.03 6.19
CA VAL A 231 12.97 -2.93 4.74
C VAL A 231 14.25 -2.61 3.96
N ASP A 232 15.13 -1.76 4.48
CA ASP A 232 16.44 -1.47 3.87
C ASP A 232 17.28 -2.74 3.71
N LYS A 233 17.34 -3.54 4.79
CA LYS A 233 18.01 -4.84 4.75
C LYS A 233 17.33 -5.81 3.77
N LEU A 234 16.01 -5.87 3.73
CA LEU A 234 15.25 -6.71 2.82
C LEU A 234 15.55 -6.37 1.36
N VAL A 235 15.57 -5.08 1.01
CA VAL A 235 15.92 -4.58 -0.33
C VAL A 235 17.34 -5.05 -0.73
N VAL A 236 18.31 -4.96 0.18
CA VAL A 236 19.68 -5.39 -0.08
C VAL A 236 19.78 -6.91 -0.21
N ASP A 237 19.19 -7.67 0.71
CA ASP A 237 19.25 -9.13 0.74
C ASP A 237 18.60 -9.76 -0.51
N GLU A 238 17.47 -9.20 -0.94
CA GLU A 238 16.72 -9.67 -2.11
C GLU A 238 17.21 -9.05 -3.42
N ARG A 239 18.11 -8.06 -3.37
CA ARG A 239 18.52 -7.23 -4.52
C ARG A 239 17.32 -6.62 -5.22
N ALA A 240 16.33 -6.18 -4.41
CA ALA A 240 15.07 -5.66 -4.87
C ALA A 240 15.17 -4.15 -5.17
N GLU A 241 14.29 -3.68 -6.04
CA GLU A 241 13.98 -2.26 -6.15
C GLU A 241 12.96 -1.89 -5.06
N LEU A 242 13.12 -0.72 -4.43
CA LEU A 242 12.15 -0.20 -3.47
C LEU A 242 11.17 0.74 -4.18
N TRP A 243 9.88 0.41 -4.18
CA TRP A 243 8.83 1.28 -4.68
C TRP A 243 8.08 1.90 -3.50
N ILE A 244 8.19 3.23 -3.39
CA ILE A 244 7.59 4.00 -2.30
C ILE A 244 6.24 4.55 -2.76
N ASN A 245 5.19 4.17 -2.06
CA ASN A 245 3.81 4.41 -2.49
C ASN A 245 3.51 5.89 -2.78
N HIS A 246 4.01 6.78 -1.93
CA HIS A 246 3.71 8.22 -1.95
C HIS A 246 4.78 9.08 -2.62
N ASP A 247 5.84 8.49 -3.18
CA ASP A 247 6.87 9.25 -3.89
C ASP A 247 6.43 9.57 -5.32
N MET A 248 5.80 10.73 -5.49
CA MET A 248 5.29 11.21 -6.79
C MET A 248 6.38 11.21 -7.87
N ALA A 249 7.62 11.55 -7.52
CA ALA A 249 8.71 11.58 -8.47
C ALA A 249 9.07 10.18 -8.96
N GLN A 250 9.09 9.19 -8.06
CA GLN A 250 9.29 7.78 -8.43
C GLN A 250 8.08 7.25 -9.21
N SER A 251 6.86 7.46 -8.71
CA SER A 251 5.62 6.99 -9.36
C SER A 251 5.54 7.44 -10.81
N ALA A 252 5.92 8.69 -11.13
CA ALA A 252 5.95 9.21 -12.49
C ALA A 252 6.91 8.46 -13.44
N THR A 253 7.86 7.68 -12.92
CA THR A 253 8.80 6.89 -13.73
C THR A 253 8.34 5.45 -13.96
N LEU A 254 7.35 4.98 -13.20
CA LEU A 254 6.85 3.62 -13.26
C LEU A 254 5.80 3.45 -14.36
N ALA A 255 5.63 2.20 -14.81
CA ALA A 255 4.63 1.87 -15.83
C ALA A 255 3.27 1.62 -15.17
N HIS A 256 2.33 2.58 -15.32
CA HIS A 256 0.95 2.44 -14.83
C HIS A 256 0.05 1.75 -15.85
N ALA A 257 -1.11 1.28 -15.37
CA ALA A 257 -2.17 0.71 -16.20
C ALA A 257 -2.49 1.63 -17.41
N PRO A 258 -2.76 1.05 -18.59
CA PRO A 258 -2.99 -0.39 -18.84
C PRO A 258 -1.72 -1.23 -19.08
N ARG A 259 -0.53 -0.71 -18.85
CA ARG A 259 0.74 -1.42 -19.03
C ARG A 259 1.00 -2.39 -17.88
N TRP A 260 1.65 -3.51 -18.22
CA TRP A 260 2.08 -4.53 -17.27
C TRP A 260 3.61 -4.57 -17.19
N ILE A 261 4.12 -4.98 -16.04
CA ILE A 261 5.54 -5.22 -15.74
C ILE A 261 5.67 -6.70 -15.43
N ASP A 262 6.63 -7.40 -16.00
CA ASP A 262 6.86 -8.85 -15.90
C ASP A 262 8.30 -9.24 -15.49
#